data_c55df2e3405f8dab1f87f156ca163615
#
_entry.id   c55df2e3405f8dab1f87f156ca163615
#
_cell.length_a   1.000
_cell.length_b   1.000
_cell.length_c   1.000
_cell.angle_alpha   90.00
_cell.angle_beta   90.00
_cell.angle_gamma   90.00
#
_symmetry.space_group_name_H-M   'P 1'
#
loop_
_entity.id
_entity.type
_entity.pdbx_description
1 polymer ?
#
loop_
_entity_poly.entity_id
_entity_poly.type
_entity_poly.pdbx_seq_one_letter_code
_entity_poly.pdbx_strand_id
1 'polypeptide(L)'
;MLDDWSFVLTPQFLVGTVIAGLLLNIVAAYVVRGIDLIRVALPASYRRARSEELVRIEALTAAATSDNALYAALSAEASRLRLRQLLGFFIAFICIYTLLFLVALGELKPGIGLPGLLLVTFLVGMTVAQYSLALGIGPRIRRLDIALKAAQRNRNLPILD
;
A
#
# COMPACT_ATOMS: atom_id res chain seq x y z
N MET A 1 29.66 -15.63 -19.08
CA MET A 1 28.88 -14.62 -18.37
C MET A 1 27.35 -14.84 -18.46
N LEU A 2 26.88 -15.79 -19.26
CA LEU A 2 25.44 -16.13 -19.39
C LEU A 2 25.05 -17.41 -18.60
N ASP A 3 25.99 -18.08 -17.99
CA ASP A 3 25.77 -19.40 -17.34
C ASP A 3 25.20 -19.28 -15.90
N ASP A 4 25.23 -18.10 -15.29
CA ASP A 4 24.74 -17.88 -13.91
C ASP A 4 23.20 -17.80 -13.78
N TRP A 5 22.48 -17.69 -14.88
CA TRP A 5 21.02 -17.70 -14.86
C TRP A 5 20.42 -19.11 -14.72
N SER A 6 21.24 -20.14 -14.89
CA SER A 6 20.82 -21.54 -14.71
C SER A 6 20.32 -21.80 -13.28
N PHE A 7 20.84 -21.08 -12.29
CA PHE A 7 20.40 -21.20 -10.89
C PHE A 7 18.94 -20.75 -10.69
N VAL A 8 18.50 -19.69 -11.36
CA VAL A 8 17.13 -19.16 -11.24
C VAL A 8 16.11 -20.12 -11.87
N LEU A 9 16.54 -20.93 -12.83
CA LEU A 9 15.71 -21.93 -13.52
C LEU A 9 15.82 -23.33 -12.88
N THR A 10 16.56 -23.48 -11.78
CA THR A 10 16.61 -24.78 -11.09
C THR A 10 15.23 -25.08 -10.46
N PRO A 11 14.76 -26.34 -10.57
CA PRO A 11 13.53 -26.78 -9.94
C PRO A 11 13.50 -26.48 -8.44
N GLN A 12 14.65 -26.55 -7.79
CA GLN A 12 14.80 -26.23 -6.36
C GLN A 12 14.54 -24.77 -6.03
N PHE A 13 15.01 -23.84 -6.87
CA PHE A 13 14.75 -22.41 -6.70
C PHE A 13 13.27 -22.08 -6.94
N LEU A 14 12.68 -22.64 -7.99
CA LEU A 14 11.26 -22.44 -8.31
C LEU A 14 10.37 -22.98 -7.19
N VAL A 15 10.64 -24.20 -6.71
CA VAL A 15 9.90 -24.80 -5.59
C VAL A 15 10.08 -23.95 -4.32
N GLY A 16 11.30 -23.53 -4.01
CA GLY A 16 11.58 -22.66 -2.85
C GLY A 16 10.84 -21.34 -2.92
N THR A 17 10.81 -20.70 -4.09
CA THR A 17 10.09 -19.40 -4.29
C THR A 17 8.59 -19.57 -4.17
N VAL A 18 8.02 -20.66 -4.73
CA VAL A 18 6.59 -20.98 -4.62
C VAL A 18 6.21 -21.25 -3.16
N ILE A 19 7.01 -22.07 -2.45
CA ILE A 19 6.77 -22.38 -1.04
C ILE A 19 6.86 -21.11 -0.18
N ALA A 20 7.89 -20.29 -0.38
CA ALA A 20 8.04 -19.01 0.34
C ALA A 20 6.88 -18.05 0.06
N GLY A 21 6.44 -17.94 -1.20
CA GLY A 21 5.28 -17.14 -1.59
C GLY A 21 3.99 -17.64 -0.94
N LEU A 22 3.80 -18.94 -0.87
CA LEU A 22 2.64 -19.57 -0.28
C LEU A 22 2.61 -19.37 1.25
N LEU A 23 3.76 -19.53 1.91
CA LEU A 23 3.92 -19.25 3.34
C LEU A 23 3.67 -17.78 3.66
N LEU A 24 4.20 -16.86 2.86
CA LEU A 24 3.94 -15.41 3.00
C LEU A 24 2.46 -15.08 2.86
N ASN A 25 1.76 -15.68 1.91
CA ASN A 25 0.32 -15.50 1.73
C ASN A 25 -0.49 -16.04 2.92
N ILE A 26 -0.10 -17.20 3.44
CA ILE A 26 -0.72 -17.78 4.64
C ILE A 26 -0.51 -16.86 5.84
N VAL A 27 0.72 -16.41 6.09
CA VAL A 27 1.04 -15.49 7.19
C VAL A 27 0.27 -14.17 7.01
N ALA A 28 0.23 -13.59 5.82
CA ALA A 28 -0.54 -12.39 5.53
C ALA A 28 -2.03 -12.57 5.82
N ALA A 29 -2.62 -13.71 5.43
CA ALA A 29 -4.03 -14.02 5.70
C ALA A 29 -4.31 -14.14 7.21
N TYR A 30 -3.42 -14.77 7.99
CA TYR A 30 -3.55 -14.85 9.44
C TYR A 30 -3.37 -13.49 10.13
N VAL A 31 -2.44 -12.66 9.65
CA VAL A 31 -2.25 -11.29 10.16
C VAL A 31 -3.50 -10.44 9.91
N VAL A 32 -4.05 -10.49 8.70
CA VAL A 32 -5.29 -9.77 8.36
C VAL A 32 -6.45 -10.24 9.25
N ARG A 33 -6.60 -11.56 9.44
CA ARG A 33 -7.64 -12.13 10.29
C ARG A 33 -7.45 -11.78 11.77
N GLY A 34 -6.21 -11.74 12.25
CA GLY A 34 -5.84 -11.26 13.58
C GLY A 34 -6.19 -9.78 13.78
N ILE A 35 -5.92 -8.94 12.79
CA ILE A 35 -6.30 -7.52 12.80
C ILE A 35 -7.81 -7.35 12.84
N ASP A 36 -8.57 -8.14 12.09
CA ASP A 36 -10.04 -8.08 12.11
C ASP A 36 -10.61 -8.53 13.44
N LEU A 37 -10.06 -9.56 14.09
CA LEU A 37 -10.43 -9.97 15.45
C LEU A 37 -10.13 -8.87 16.48
N ILE A 38 -8.98 -8.21 16.38
CA ILE A 38 -8.62 -7.06 17.22
C ILE A 38 -9.60 -5.90 16.98
N ARG A 39 -10.00 -5.64 15.73
CA ARG A 39 -11.00 -4.61 15.37
C ARG A 39 -12.38 -4.88 15.99
N VAL A 40 -12.80 -6.13 16.08
CA VAL A 40 -14.07 -6.51 16.72
C VAL A 40 -13.99 -6.36 18.23
N ALA A 41 -12.82 -6.60 18.83
CA ALA A 41 -12.57 -6.46 20.26
C ALA A 41 -12.24 -5.02 20.72
N LEU A 42 -12.10 -4.05 19.79
CA LEU A 42 -11.70 -2.68 20.10
C LEU A 42 -12.79 -1.88 20.85
N PRO A 43 -12.39 -1.17 21.94
CA PRO A 43 -13.30 -0.54 22.88
C PRO A 43 -14.07 0.66 22.31
N ALA A 44 -14.95 1.27 23.09
CA ALA A 44 -15.83 2.39 22.77
C ALA A 44 -15.17 3.58 22.03
N SER A 45 -13.86 3.78 22.20
CA SER A 45 -13.05 4.77 21.47
C SER A 45 -13.08 4.58 19.95
N TYR A 46 -13.07 3.33 19.47
CA TYR A 46 -13.14 3.05 18.02
C TYR A 46 -14.51 3.37 17.44
N ARG A 47 -15.59 3.11 18.20
CA ARG A 47 -16.96 3.46 17.76
C ARG A 47 -17.12 4.98 17.64
N ARG A 48 -16.54 5.75 18.58
CA ARG A 48 -16.53 7.22 18.53
C ARG A 48 -15.73 7.73 17.34
N ALA A 49 -14.53 7.22 17.14
CA ALA A 49 -13.70 7.60 15.98
C ALA A 49 -14.43 7.29 14.65
N ARG A 50 -15.15 6.17 14.57
CA ARG A 50 -15.93 5.80 13.39
C ARG A 50 -17.15 6.71 13.19
N SER A 51 -17.84 7.09 14.27
CA SER A 51 -18.98 8.04 14.17
C SER A 51 -18.51 9.42 13.73
N GLU A 52 -17.40 9.92 14.26
CA GLU A 52 -16.79 11.17 13.80
C GLU A 52 -16.35 11.11 12.34
N GLU A 53 -15.86 9.97 11.90
CA GLU A 53 -15.47 9.75 10.50
C GLU A 53 -16.68 9.79 9.57
N LEU A 54 -17.81 9.18 9.96
CA LEU A 54 -19.05 9.23 9.19
C LEU A 54 -19.59 10.66 9.09
N VAL A 55 -19.60 11.41 10.19
CA VAL A 55 -20.01 12.82 10.19
C VAL A 55 -19.15 13.67 9.24
N ARG A 56 -17.84 13.43 9.22
CA ARG A 56 -16.95 14.12 8.27
C ARG A 56 -17.22 13.73 6.81
N ILE A 57 -17.51 12.46 6.53
CA ILE A 57 -17.87 12.02 5.18
C ILE A 57 -19.20 12.65 4.74
N GLU A 58 -20.19 12.69 5.63
CA GLU A 58 -21.49 13.34 5.35
C GLU A 58 -21.32 14.83 5.07
N ALA A 59 -20.53 15.55 5.88
CA ALA A 59 -20.25 16.97 5.67
C ALA A 59 -19.54 17.21 4.33
N LEU A 60 -18.54 16.38 3.97
CA LEU A 60 -17.86 16.46 2.68
C LEU A 60 -18.81 16.15 1.52
N THR A 61 -19.70 15.17 1.69
CA THR A 61 -20.70 14.80 0.68
C THR A 61 -21.69 15.96 0.44
N ALA A 62 -22.21 16.55 1.52
CA ALA A 62 -23.14 17.69 1.42
C ALA A 62 -22.48 18.88 0.73
N ALA A 63 -21.26 19.23 1.14
CA ALA A 63 -20.50 20.33 0.54
C ALA A 63 -20.19 20.05 -0.94
N ALA A 64 -19.74 18.83 -1.27
CA ALA A 64 -19.46 18.43 -2.64
C ALA A 64 -20.73 18.34 -3.50
N THR A 65 -21.90 18.11 -2.92
CA THR A 65 -23.18 18.08 -3.66
C THR A 65 -23.64 19.50 -4.02
N SER A 66 -23.44 20.47 -3.14
CA SER A 66 -23.89 21.85 -3.33
C SER A 66 -22.97 22.67 -4.23
N ASP A 67 -21.68 22.38 -4.27
CA ASP A 67 -20.67 23.17 -4.98
C ASP A 67 -19.89 22.31 -6.01
N ASN A 68 -20.00 22.71 -7.29
CA ASN A 68 -19.28 22.05 -8.40
C ASN A 68 -17.77 22.28 -8.34
N ALA A 69 -17.34 23.46 -7.91
CA ALA A 69 -15.91 23.77 -7.82
C ALA A 69 -15.26 22.94 -6.71
N LEU A 70 -15.95 22.79 -5.57
CA LEU A 70 -15.48 21.96 -4.49
C LEU A 70 -15.44 20.47 -4.87
N TYR A 71 -16.45 19.97 -5.60
CA TYR A 71 -16.45 18.60 -6.13
C TYR A 71 -15.23 18.36 -7.03
N ALA A 72 -14.96 19.27 -7.96
CA ALA A 72 -13.80 19.17 -8.85
C ALA A 72 -12.47 19.20 -8.06
N ALA A 73 -12.35 20.08 -7.06
CA ALA A 73 -11.18 20.17 -6.20
C ALA A 73 -10.94 18.87 -5.40
N LEU A 74 -11.98 18.29 -4.80
CA LEU A 74 -11.89 17.03 -4.06
C LEU A 74 -11.56 15.85 -4.97
N SER A 75 -12.11 15.84 -6.20
CA SER A 75 -11.78 14.83 -7.21
C SER A 75 -10.31 14.91 -7.64
N ALA A 76 -9.80 16.13 -7.87
CA ALA A 76 -8.39 16.35 -8.19
C ALA A 76 -7.48 15.93 -7.02
N GLU A 77 -7.87 16.24 -5.77
CA GLU A 77 -7.13 15.81 -4.58
C GLU A 77 -7.10 14.29 -4.45
N ALA A 78 -8.23 13.60 -4.65
CA ALA A 78 -8.32 12.15 -4.62
C ALA A 78 -7.39 11.52 -5.67
N SER A 79 -7.38 12.05 -6.90
CA SER A 79 -6.51 11.60 -7.98
C SER A 79 -5.03 11.81 -7.65
N ARG A 80 -4.68 12.97 -7.09
CA ARG A 80 -3.31 13.27 -6.64
C ARG A 80 -2.85 12.33 -5.54
N LEU A 81 -3.71 12.01 -4.58
CA LEU A 81 -3.39 11.08 -3.50
C LEU A 81 -3.21 9.64 -4.01
N ARG A 82 -4.04 9.20 -4.97
CA ARG A 82 -3.89 7.90 -5.63
C ARG A 82 -2.56 7.80 -6.37
N LEU A 83 -2.22 8.84 -7.14
CA LEU A 83 -0.93 8.87 -7.85
C LEU A 83 0.23 8.80 -6.86
N ARG A 84 0.17 9.54 -5.76
CA ARG A 84 1.19 9.51 -4.70
C ARG A 84 1.29 8.15 -4.02
N GLN A 85 0.16 7.48 -3.79
CA GLN A 85 0.13 6.12 -3.24
C GLN A 85 0.76 5.11 -4.20
N LEU A 86 0.40 5.16 -5.48
CA LEU A 86 0.98 4.30 -6.52
C LEU A 86 2.48 4.52 -6.65
N LEU A 87 2.92 5.78 -6.65
CA LEU A 87 4.35 6.12 -6.70
C LEU A 87 5.11 5.56 -5.49
N GLY A 88 4.53 5.65 -4.29
CA GLY A 88 5.11 5.07 -3.07
C GLY A 88 5.27 3.55 -3.17
N PHE A 89 4.26 2.85 -3.64
CA PHE A 89 4.35 1.39 -3.87
C PHE A 89 5.36 1.05 -4.96
N PHE A 90 5.42 1.81 -6.03
CA PHE A 90 6.35 1.58 -7.12
C PHE A 90 7.81 1.75 -6.67
N ILE A 91 8.11 2.80 -5.89
CA ILE A 91 9.44 2.99 -5.31
C ILE A 91 9.80 1.86 -4.35
N ALA A 92 8.87 1.47 -3.47
CA ALA A 92 9.08 0.35 -2.56
C ALA A 92 9.37 -0.95 -3.32
N PHE A 93 8.64 -1.20 -4.41
CA PHE A 93 8.84 -2.35 -5.28
C PHE A 93 10.23 -2.35 -5.95
N ILE A 94 10.67 -1.20 -6.48
CA ILE A 94 12.01 -1.05 -7.06
C ILE A 94 13.08 -1.35 -6.00
N CYS A 95 12.94 -0.81 -4.78
CA CYS A 95 13.90 -1.07 -3.71
C CYS A 95 13.99 -2.55 -3.35
N ILE A 96 12.85 -3.25 -3.26
CA ILE A 96 12.81 -4.70 -3.00
C ILE A 96 13.47 -5.47 -4.15
N TYR A 97 13.14 -5.11 -5.39
CA TYR A 97 13.73 -5.78 -6.56
C TYR A 97 15.23 -5.58 -6.64
N THR A 98 15.72 -4.38 -6.35
CA THR A 98 17.16 -4.09 -6.29
C THR A 98 17.83 -4.91 -5.22
N LEU A 99 17.21 -5.05 -4.04
CA LEU A 99 17.74 -5.89 -2.96
C LEU A 99 17.82 -7.35 -3.38
N LEU A 100 16.75 -7.90 -3.96
CA LEU A 100 16.70 -9.27 -4.45
C LEU A 100 17.75 -9.52 -5.56
N PHE A 101 17.94 -8.56 -6.44
CA PHE A 101 18.93 -8.62 -7.50
C PHE A 101 20.35 -8.65 -6.94
N LEU A 102 20.67 -7.82 -5.94
CA LEU A 102 21.97 -7.84 -5.26
C LEU A 102 22.23 -9.17 -4.53
N VAL A 103 21.20 -9.76 -3.92
CA VAL A 103 21.28 -11.10 -3.33
C VAL A 103 21.58 -12.16 -4.40
N ALA A 104 20.86 -12.10 -5.53
CA ALA A 104 21.02 -13.06 -6.62
C ALA A 104 22.40 -12.99 -7.28
N LEU A 105 22.99 -11.79 -7.38
CA LEU A 105 24.36 -11.61 -7.88
C LEU A 105 25.43 -12.09 -6.89
N GLY A 106 25.05 -12.51 -5.68
CA GLY A 106 26.00 -12.91 -4.65
C GLY A 106 26.85 -11.77 -4.07
N GLU A 107 26.50 -10.54 -4.36
CA GLU A 107 27.15 -9.35 -3.80
C GLU A 107 26.90 -9.21 -2.29
N LEU A 108 25.82 -9.80 -1.80
CA LEU A 108 25.46 -9.87 -0.38
C LEU A 108 25.97 -11.15 0.28
N LYS A 109 27.30 -11.40 0.21
CA LYS A 109 27.94 -12.52 0.90
C LYS A 109 28.09 -12.25 2.40
N PRO A 110 28.15 -13.30 3.25
CA PRO A 110 28.57 -13.14 4.64
C PRO A 110 29.98 -12.50 4.67
N GLY A 111 30.10 -11.31 5.26
CA GLY A 111 31.32 -10.50 5.23
C GLY A 111 31.22 -9.22 4.40
N ILE A 112 30.01 -8.82 4.05
CA ILE A 112 29.75 -7.51 3.41
C ILE A 112 30.40 -6.41 4.24
N GLY A 113 31.31 -5.65 3.61
CA GLY A 113 31.92 -4.49 4.21
C GLY A 113 30.89 -3.42 4.61
N LEU A 114 31.30 -2.47 5.42
CA LEU A 114 30.45 -1.36 5.89
C LEU A 114 29.61 -0.71 4.77
N PRO A 115 30.13 -0.48 3.54
CA PRO A 115 29.34 0.11 2.45
C PRO A 115 28.14 -0.76 2.03
N GLY A 116 28.31 -2.07 1.95
CA GLY A 116 27.20 -2.98 1.60
C GLY A 116 26.13 -3.03 2.67
N LEU A 117 26.51 -3.03 3.96
CA LEU A 117 25.58 -2.96 5.06
C LEU A 117 24.77 -1.67 5.03
N LEU A 118 25.42 -0.54 4.77
CA LEU A 118 24.74 0.74 4.63
C LEU A 118 23.74 0.76 3.48
N LEU A 119 24.11 0.19 2.33
CA LEU A 119 23.23 0.09 1.16
C LEU A 119 21.97 -0.73 1.48
N VAL A 120 22.15 -1.92 2.08
CA VAL A 120 21.02 -2.78 2.47
C VAL A 120 20.11 -2.06 3.45
N THR A 121 20.68 -1.45 4.49
CA THR A 121 19.92 -0.70 5.50
C THR A 121 19.14 0.45 4.87
N PHE A 122 19.75 1.18 3.94
CA PHE A 122 19.11 2.25 3.20
C PHE A 122 17.93 1.74 2.35
N LEU A 123 18.13 0.67 1.57
CA LEU A 123 17.07 0.10 0.72
C LEU A 123 15.90 -0.44 1.55
N VAL A 124 16.18 -1.13 2.66
CA VAL A 124 15.15 -1.61 3.58
C VAL A 124 14.42 -0.44 4.23
N GLY A 125 15.16 0.56 4.73
CA GLY A 125 14.58 1.77 5.33
C GLY A 125 13.68 2.52 4.36
N MET A 126 14.12 2.73 3.11
CA MET A 126 13.31 3.34 2.05
C MET A 126 12.05 2.53 1.74
N THR A 127 12.16 1.21 1.65
CA THR A 127 11.00 0.33 1.42
C THR A 127 9.97 0.49 2.53
N VAL A 128 10.39 0.39 3.78
CA VAL A 128 9.50 0.53 4.95
C VAL A 128 8.86 1.91 4.99
N ALA A 129 9.64 2.97 4.77
CA ALA A 129 9.14 4.34 4.78
C ALA A 129 8.10 4.58 3.68
N GLN A 130 8.39 4.19 2.43
CA GLN A 130 7.48 4.38 1.29
C GLN A 130 6.20 3.55 1.44
N TYR A 131 6.33 2.30 1.90
CA TYR A 131 5.18 1.44 2.14
C TYR A 131 4.28 1.99 3.25
N SER A 132 4.87 2.46 4.35
CA SER A 132 4.14 3.09 5.47
C SER A 132 3.41 4.36 5.03
N LEU A 133 4.06 5.21 4.24
CA LEU A 133 3.44 6.40 3.66
C LEU A 133 2.27 6.04 2.72
N ALA A 134 2.46 5.06 1.84
CA ALA A 134 1.42 4.61 0.93
C ALA A 134 0.20 4.03 1.67
N LEU A 135 0.42 3.25 2.73
CA LEU A 135 -0.65 2.74 3.58
C LEU A 135 -1.37 3.86 4.35
N GLY A 136 -0.64 4.86 4.84
CA GLY A 136 -1.21 6.00 5.57
C GLY A 136 -2.13 6.88 4.71
N ILE A 137 -1.92 6.91 3.38
CA ILE A 137 -2.75 7.65 2.44
C ILE A 137 -4.07 6.92 2.13
N GLY A 138 -4.08 5.58 2.17
CA GLY A 138 -5.24 4.75 1.80
C GLY A 138 -6.56 5.15 2.47
N PRO A 139 -6.62 5.34 3.80
CA PRO A 139 -7.84 5.76 4.48
C PRO A 139 -8.37 7.13 4.01
N ARG A 140 -7.48 8.06 3.64
CA ARG A 140 -7.86 9.38 3.10
C ARG A 140 -8.52 9.25 1.73
N ILE A 141 -7.92 8.47 0.84
CA ILE A 141 -8.47 8.18 -0.49
C ILE A 141 -9.86 7.57 -0.35
N ARG A 142 -9.99 6.55 0.51
CA ARG A 142 -11.25 5.86 0.73
C ARG A 142 -12.37 6.81 1.18
N ARG A 143 -12.07 7.77 2.08
CA ARG A 143 -13.05 8.77 2.54
C ARG A 143 -13.50 9.67 1.39
N LEU A 144 -12.55 10.19 0.61
CA LEU A 144 -12.85 11.03 -0.54
C LEU A 144 -13.67 10.27 -1.58
N ASP A 145 -13.34 9.03 -1.86
CA ASP A 145 -14.08 8.19 -2.81
C ASP A 145 -15.53 7.96 -2.37
N ILE A 146 -15.75 7.66 -1.10
CA ILE A 146 -17.10 7.49 -0.55
C ILE A 146 -17.89 8.80 -0.67
N ALA A 147 -17.31 9.93 -0.26
CA ALA A 147 -17.95 11.23 -0.33
C ALA A 147 -18.27 11.65 -1.78
N LEU A 148 -17.32 11.46 -2.71
CA LEU A 148 -17.51 11.79 -4.12
C LEU A 148 -18.56 10.91 -4.80
N LYS A 149 -18.55 9.59 -4.54
CA LYS A 149 -19.57 8.67 -5.07
C LYS A 149 -20.97 9.01 -4.53
N ALA A 150 -21.08 9.36 -3.26
CA ALA A 150 -22.34 9.77 -2.67
C ALA A 150 -22.83 11.11 -3.26
N ALA A 151 -21.94 12.10 -3.41
CA ALA A 151 -22.27 13.38 -4.02
C ALA A 151 -22.68 13.23 -5.50
N GLN A 152 -22.01 12.35 -6.26
CA GLN A 152 -22.34 12.05 -7.65
C GLN A 152 -23.73 11.42 -7.77
N ARG A 153 -24.06 10.47 -6.88
CA ARG A 153 -25.38 9.85 -6.84
C ARG A 153 -26.48 10.86 -6.51
N ASN A 154 -26.23 11.76 -5.56
CA ASN A 154 -27.18 12.80 -5.19
C ASN A 154 -27.40 13.85 -6.29
N ARG A 155 -26.45 14.02 -7.20
CA ARG A 155 -26.57 14.89 -8.38
C ARG A 155 -27.21 14.22 -9.59
N ASN A 156 -27.58 12.95 -9.52
CA ASN A 156 -28.06 12.14 -10.68
C ASN A 156 -27.10 12.17 -11.88
N LEU A 157 -25.81 12.33 -11.64
CA LEU A 157 -24.77 12.28 -12.66
C LEU A 157 -24.45 10.83 -13.00
N PRO A 158 -24.13 10.49 -14.28
CA PRO A 158 -23.70 9.14 -14.63
C PRO A 158 -22.45 8.77 -13.83
N ILE A 159 -22.43 7.56 -13.30
CA ILE A 159 -21.26 7.02 -12.59
C ILE A 159 -20.19 6.73 -13.65
N LEU A 160 -19.09 7.47 -13.58
CA LEU A 160 -17.89 7.18 -14.37
C LEU A 160 -17.14 6.08 -13.61
N ASP A 161 -17.18 4.86 -14.12
CA ASP A 161 -16.46 3.70 -13.62
C ASP A 161 -14.95 3.78 -13.97
#